data_55c9432c9d4f781722493166bf3e9760
#
_entry.id   55c9432c9d4f781722493166bf3e9760
#
_cell.length_a   1.000
_cell.length_b   1.000
_cell.length_c   1.000
_cell.angle_alpha   90.00
_cell.angle_beta   90.00
_cell.angle_gamma   90.00
#
_symmetry.space_group_name_H-M   'P 1'
#
loop_
_entity.id
_entity.type
_entity.pdbx_description
1 polymer ?
#
loop_
_entity_poly.entity_id
_entity_poly.type
_entity_poly.pdbx_seq_one_letter_code
_entity_poly.pdbx_strand_id
1 'polypeptide(L)'
;MVACRPTHIARGMKNKVTWAGVQKILCYEIPASTNWSGKLSQPFNPTEFNVLSKKHLKKKFDAYSCYKDEVRPGNHPRSIDSLKSLAKYRGNSVGNEFAEAHVLVRNIIH
;
A
#
# COMPACT_ATOMS: atom_id res chain seq x y z
N MET A 1 -9.89 7.05 -2.98
CA MET A 1 -10.51 5.81 -2.44
C MET A 1 -9.45 4.88 -1.93
N VAL A 2 -9.66 4.33 -0.79
CA VAL A 2 -8.73 3.39 -0.18
C VAL A 2 -9.31 1.98 -0.32
N ALA A 3 -8.52 1.05 -0.82
CA ALA A 3 -8.95 -0.32 -1.00
C ALA A 3 -8.54 -1.16 0.20
N CYS A 4 -9.53 -1.75 0.86
CA CYS A 4 -9.32 -2.67 1.96
C CYS A 4 -10.11 -3.95 1.70
N ARG A 5 -9.42 -5.08 1.74
CA ARG A 5 -10.07 -6.37 1.58
C ARG A 5 -9.60 -7.32 2.67
N PRO A 6 -10.49 -7.77 3.55
CA PRO A 6 -10.15 -8.83 4.47
C PRO A 6 -9.97 -10.13 3.69
N THR A 7 -8.99 -10.93 4.08
CA THR A 7 -8.83 -12.26 3.52
C THR A 7 -9.78 -13.24 4.18
N HIS A 8 -9.88 -14.42 3.61
CA HIS A 8 -10.75 -15.44 4.15
C HIS A 8 -10.23 -16.00 5.47
N ILE A 9 -11.17 -16.41 6.31
CA ILE A 9 -10.86 -17.21 7.48
C ILE A 9 -10.32 -18.56 7.01
N ALA A 10 -9.21 -19.02 7.61
CA ALA A 10 -8.66 -20.31 7.28
C ALA A 10 -9.65 -21.42 7.66
N ARG A 11 -9.86 -22.32 6.73
CA ARG A 11 -10.71 -23.50 6.92
C ARG A 11 -9.86 -24.71 7.27
N GLY A 12 -10.48 -25.72 7.83
CA GLY A 12 -9.87 -27.03 8.02
C GLY A 12 -9.48 -27.39 9.43
N MET A 13 -9.76 -26.57 10.38
CA MET A 13 -9.52 -26.83 11.78
C MET A 13 -10.74 -27.49 12.42
N LYS A 14 -10.95 -28.77 12.12
CA LYS A 14 -12.19 -29.48 12.47
C LYS A 14 -12.54 -29.44 13.95
N ASN A 15 -11.56 -29.55 14.84
CA ASN A 15 -11.81 -29.73 16.27
C ASN A 15 -11.15 -28.69 17.14
N LYS A 16 -10.55 -27.68 16.55
CA LYS A 16 -9.97 -26.56 17.27
C LYS A 16 -10.53 -25.28 16.69
N VAL A 17 -11.17 -24.52 17.53
CA VAL A 17 -11.50 -23.14 17.20
C VAL A 17 -10.21 -22.34 17.27
N THR A 18 -9.32 -22.62 16.33
CA THR A 18 -8.14 -21.82 16.17
C THR A 18 -8.46 -20.79 15.12
N TRP A 19 -8.54 -19.57 15.56
CA TRP A 19 -8.73 -18.47 14.63
C TRP A 19 -7.45 -18.24 13.85
N ALA A 20 -7.40 -18.70 12.61
CA ALA A 20 -6.28 -18.51 11.70
C ALA A 20 -6.63 -17.49 10.62
N GLY A 21 -7.56 -16.59 10.88
CA GLY A 21 -7.97 -15.56 9.95
C GLY A 21 -7.08 -14.33 9.97
N VAL A 22 -7.55 -13.28 9.33
CA VAL A 22 -6.84 -12.03 9.21
C VAL A 22 -6.73 -11.34 10.56
N GLN A 23 -5.51 -11.10 11.00
CA GLN A 23 -5.24 -10.39 12.24
C GLN A 23 -5.01 -8.91 12.02
N LYS A 24 -4.56 -8.53 10.84
CA LYS A 24 -4.22 -7.15 10.52
C LYS A 24 -4.78 -6.76 9.17
N ILE A 25 -5.46 -5.64 9.13
CA ILE A 25 -6.03 -5.08 7.90
C ILE A 25 -5.42 -3.70 7.68
N LEU A 26 -4.80 -3.54 6.53
CA LEU A 26 -4.19 -2.29 6.10
C LEU A 26 -4.86 -1.82 4.82
N CYS A 27 -5.04 -0.51 4.71
CA CYS A 27 -5.43 0.12 3.46
C CYS A 27 -4.20 0.72 2.81
N TYR A 28 -4.06 0.51 1.52
CA TYR A 28 -2.96 1.08 0.76
C TYR A 28 -3.38 2.31 -0.03
N GLU A 29 -2.41 3.12 -0.37
CA GLU A 29 -2.62 4.32 -1.17
C GLU A 29 -2.75 3.95 -2.65
N ILE A 30 -3.77 4.52 -3.31
CA ILE A 30 -4.02 4.31 -4.73
C ILE A 30 -3.73 5.63 -5.46
N PRO A 31 -2.55 5.78 -6.08
CA PRO A 31 -2.24 6.99 -6.85
C PRO A 31 -3.25 7.20 -7.97
N ALA A 32 -3.48 8.43 -8.32
CA ALA A 32 -4.51 8.94 -9.23
C ALA A 32 -5.89 8.98 -8.57
N SER A 33 -6.41 7.88 -8.02
CA SER A 33 -7.70 7.90 -7.32
C SER A 33 -7.65 8.83 -6.12
N THR A 34 -6.60 8.75 -5.31
CA THR A 34 -6.41 9.60 -4.15
C THR A 34 -6.12 11.04 -4.56
N ASN A 35 -5.28 11.24 -5.58
CA ASN A 35 -4.81 12.56 -5.97
C ASN A 35 -5.89 13.37 -6.68
N TRP A 36 -6.78 12.72 -7.44
CA TRP A 36 -7.75 13.38 -8.29
C TRP A 36 -9.17 13.47 -7.71
N SER A 37 -9.39 12.86 -6.56
CA SER A 37 -10.71 12.90 -5.91
C SER A 37 -11.04 14.25 -5.27
N GLY A 38 -10.03 15.09 -5.08
CA GLY A 38 -10.21 16.42 -4.50
C GLY A 38 -10.80 16.35 -3.08
N LYS A 39 -11.75 17.26 -2.81
CA LYS A 39 -12.41 17.34 -1.50
C LYS A 39 -13.57 16.37 -1.33
N LEU A 40 -13.90 15.60 -2.36
CA LEU A 40 -15.06 14.71 -2.34
C LEU A 40 -14.81 13.41 -1.60
N SER A 41 -13.55 13.04 -1.34
CA SER A 41 -13.17 11.88 -0.58
C SER A 41 -12.25 12.26 0.57
N GLN A 42 -12.16 11.38 1.57
CA GLN A 42 -11.28 11.59 2.69
C GLN A 42 -9.81 11.52 2.21
N PRO A 43 -8.94 12.40 2.72
CA PRO A 43 -7.53 12.33 2.40
C PRO A 43 -6.90 11.04 2.96
N PHE A 44 -5.87 10.56 2.29
CA PHE A 44 -5.10 9.42 2.77
C PHE A 44 -4.12 9.88 3.86
N ASN A 45 -4.41 9.51 5.09
CA ASN A 45 -3.57 9.83 6.24
C ASN A 45 -2.87 8.55 6.74
N PRO A 46 -1.64 8.30 6.31
CA PRO A 46 -0.96 7.06 6.66
C PRO A 46 -0.62 6.97 8.14
N THR A 47 -0.74 5.77 8.67
CA THR A 47 -0.43 5.46 10.07
C THR A 47 0.64 4.38 10.21
N GLU A 48 0.91 3.62 9.15
CA GLU A 48 1.98 2.62 9.13
C GLU A 48 2.87 2.80 7.92
N PHE A 49 4.17 2.57 8.11
CA PHE A 49 5.18 2.76 7.09
C PHE A 49 6.08 1.52 7.02
N ASN A 50 6.18 0.94 5.83
CA ASN A 50 7.14 -0.12 5.56
C ASN A 50 8.36 0.49 4.88
N VAL A 51 9.49 0.50 5.57
CA VAL A 51 10.73 1.03 5.02
C VAL A 51 11.25 0.11 3.92
N LEU A 52 11.58 0.69 2.78
CA LEU A 52 12.08 -0.03 1.62
C LEU A 52 13.55 0.30 1.38
N SER A 53 14.34 -0.73 1.04
CA SER A 53 15.67 -0.53 0.50
C SER A 53 15.60 -0.20 -1.00
N LYS A 54 16.69 0.32 -1.56
CA LYS A 54 16.79 0.54 -3.01
C LYS A 54 16.53 -0.74 -3.81
N LYS A 55 16.99 -1.88 -3.30
CA LYS A 55 16.80 -3.18 -3.91
C LYS A 55 15.31 -3.56 -3.97
N HIS A 56 14.58 -3.38 -2.89
CA HIS A 56 13.15 -3.65 -2.84
C HIS A 56 12.37 -2.71 -3.76
N LEU A 57 12.74 -1.44 -3.79
CA LEU A 57 12.11 -0.46 -4.65
C LEU A 57 12.30 -0.82 -6.13
N LYS A 58 13.51 -1.24 -6.51
CA LYS A 58 13.79 -1.69 -7.87
C LYS A 58 12.93 -2.90 -8.26
N LYS A 59 12.82 -3.89 -7.38
CA LYS A 59 11.97 -5.05 -7.60
C LYS A 59 10.51 -4.66 -7.80
N LYS A 60 10.03 -3.74 -7.00
CA LYS A 60 8.67 -3.22 -7.12
C LYS A 60 8.42 -2.61 -8.49
N PHE A 61 9.32 -1.78 -8.97
CA PHE A 61 9.17 -1.12 -10.27
C PHE A 61 9.37 -2.08 -11.44
N ASP A 62 10.26 -3.05 -11.31
CA ASP A 62 10.41 -4.11 -12.32
C ASP A 62 9.13 -4.91 -12.45
N ALA A 63 8.50 -5.27 -11.33
CA ALA A 63 7.21 -5.96 -11.33
C ALA A 63 6.11 -5.08 -11.92
N TYR A 64 6.05 -3.80 -11.53
CA TYR A 64 5.07 -2.86 -12.04
C TYR A 64 5.18 -2.68 -13.57
N SER A 65 6.40 -2.66 -14.09
CA SER A 65 6.64 -2.50 -15.54
C SER A 65 6.09 -3.67 -16.37
N CYS A 66 5.79 -4.81 -15.74
CA CYS A 66 5.13 -5.93 -16.40
C CYS A 66 3.66 -5.64 -16.72
N TYR A 67 3.05 -4.68 -16.04
CA TYR A 67 1.66 -4.27 -16.25
C TYR A 67 1.61 -3.06 -17.18
N LYS A 68 1.84 -3.28 -18.46
CA LYS A 68 1.97 -2.19 -19.46
C LYS A 68 0.77 -1.24 -19.49
N ASP A 69 -0.43 -1.76 -19.24
CA ASP A 69 -1.65 -0.97 -19.28
C ASP A 69 -1.79 -0.05 -18.05
N GLU A 70 -1.08 -0.34 -16.97
CA GLU A 70 -1.09 0.45 -15.75
C GLU A 70 0.00 1.52 -15.72
N VAL A 71 1.10 1.32 -16.43
CA VAL A 71 2.20 2.28 -16.48
C VAL A 71 1.79 3.49 -17.31
N ARG A 72 1.94 4.68 -16.73
CA ARG A 72 1.56 5.95 -17.36
C ARG A 72 2.80 6.82 -17.60
N PRO A 73 2.71 7.78 -18.55
CA PRO A 73 3.82 8.71 -18.81
C PRO A 73 4.08 9.67 -17.64
N GLY A 74 5.20 10.38 -17.69
CA GLY A 74 5.80 11.11 -16.60
C GLY A 74 4.92 12.07 -15.79
N ASN A 75 3.90 12.67 -16.40
CA ASN A 75 3.02 13.63 -15.70
C ASN A 75 1.85 12.98 -14.97
N HIS A 76 1.72 11.67 -15.07
CA HIS A 76 0.63 10.94 -14.42
C HIS A 76 1.04 10.47 -13.03
N PRO A 77 0.14 10.53 -12.00
CA PRO A 77 0.46 10.05 -10.66
C PRO A 77 0.90 8.58 -10.58
N ARG A 78 0.56 7.77 -11.58
CA ARG A 78 0.97 6.37 -11.68
C ARG A 78 2.18 6.14 -12.59
N SER A 79 2.87 7.19 -13.01
CA SER A 79 4.15 7.02 -13.69
C SER A 79 5.21 6.49 -12.72
N ILE A 80 6.24 5.83 -13.26
CA ILE A 80 7.33 5.30 -12.41
C ILE A 80 8.01 6.43 -11.65
N ASP A 81 8.25 7.58 -12.30
CA ASP A 81 8.86 8.74 -11.64
C ASP A 81 7.99 9.26 -10.48
N SER A 82 6.69 9.35 -10.67
CA SER A 82 5.77 9.79 -9.62
C SER A 82 5.70 8.79 -8.47
N LEU A 83 5.67 7.50 -8.77
CA LEU A 83 5.67 6.45 -7.75
C LEU A 83 6.97 6.43 -6.94
N LYS A 84 8.10 6.65 -7.61
CA LYS A 84 9.39 6.76 -6.94
C LYS A 84 9.44 7.99 -6.02
N SER A 85 8.93 9.11 -6.49
CA SER A 85 8.83 10.35 -5.70
C SER A 85 7.91 10.16 -4.48
N LEU A 86 6.80 9.45 -4.64
CA LEU A 86 5.91 9.11 -3.55
C LEU A 86 6.61 8.24 -2.51
N ALA A 87 7.32 7.21 -2.93
CA ALA A 87 8.07 6.34 -2.03
C ALA A 87 9.13 7.14 -1.24
N LYS A 88 9.79 8.08 -1.90
CA LYS A 88 10.77 8.96 -1.26
C LYS A 88 10.10 9.91 -0.25
N TYR A 89 8.99 10.51 -0.64
CA TYR A 89 8.22 11.40 0.24
C TYR A 89 7.78 10.67 1.51
N ARG A 90 7.20 9.47 1.36
CA ARG A 90 6.74 8.67 2.49
C ARG A 90 7.91 8.19 3.37
N GLY A 91 9.03 7.82 2.75
CA GLY A 91 10.23 7.46 3.50
C GLY A 91 10.79 8.62 4.30
N ASN A 92 10.93 9.77 3.66
CA ASN A 92 11.48 10.97 4.30
C ASN A 92 10.60 11.44 5.46
N SER A 93 9.29 11.25 5.38
CA SER A 93 8.38 11.63 6.47
C SER A 93 8.60 10.84 7.75
N VAL A 94 9.28 9.70 7.69
CA VAL A 94 9.64 8.88 8.85
C VAL A 94 11.16 8.70 8.99
N GLY A 95 11.93 9.59 8.37
CA GLY A 95 13.39 9.60 8.52
C GLY A 95 14.14 8.55 7.75
N ASN A 96 13.55 8.00 6.69
CA ASN A 96 14.15 6.99 5.84
C ASN A 96 14.16 7.44 4.38
N GLU A 97 14.90 6.72 3.54
CA GLU A 97 15.01 7.09 2.13
C GLU A 97 13.75 6.76 1.35
N PHE A 98 13.23 5.56 1.52
CA PHE A 98 12.01 5.10 0.84
C PHE A 98 11.12 4.33 1.79
N ALA A 99 9.81 4.46 1.61
CA ALA A 99 8.82 3.67 2.34
C ALA A 99 7.51 3.56 1.55
N GLU A 100 6.75 2.54 1.89
CA GLU A 100 5.34 2.44 1.51
C GLU A 100 4.48 2.78 2.72
N ALA A 101 3.42 3.54 2.49
CA ALA A 101 2.54 3.99 3.55
C ALA A 101 1.19 3.28 3.48
N HIS A 102 0.64 3.01 4.65
CA HIS A 102 -0.64 2.34 4.81
C HIS A 102 -1.44 2.98 5.93
N VAL A 103 -2.74 2.79 5.89
CA VAL A 103 -3.63 3.13 7.01
C VAL A 103 -3.99 1.84 7.73
N LEU A 104 -3.72 1.79 9.01
CA LEU A 104 -4.13 0.65 9.84
C LEU A 104 -5.63 0.73 10.10
N VAL A 105 -6.37 -0.28 9.66
CA VAL A 105 -7.82 -0.39 9.91
C VAL A 105 -8.06 -1.15 11.19
N ARG A 106 -7.41 -2.30 11.34
CA ARG A 106 -7.56 -3.14 12.52
C ARG A 106 -6.34 -4.03 12.71
N ASN A 107 -5.94 -4.18 13.96
CA ASN A 107 -4.88 -5.11 14.33
C ASN A 107 -5.32 -5.87 15.58
N ILE A 108 -5.46 -7.19 15.44
CA ILE A 108 -5.83 -8.07 16.55
C ILE A 108 -4.55 -8.67 17.10
N ILE A 109 -4.27 -8.36 18.34
CA ILE A 109 -3.08 -8.85 19.04
C ILE A 109 -3.53 -9.91 20.03
N HIS A 110 -2.97 -11.11 19.90
CA HIS A 110 -3.27 -12.23 20.78
C HIS A 110 -2.33 -12.29 21.97
#